data_31c18490bd715b01df9ba39f0a2563b8
#
_entry.id   31c18490bd715b01df9ba39f0a2563b8
#
_cell.length_a   1.000
_cell.length_b   1.000
_cell.length_c   1.000
_cell.angle_alpha   90.00
_cell.angle_beta   90.00
_cell.angle_gamma   90.00
#
_symmetry.space_group_name_H-M   'P 1'
#
loop_
_entity.id
_entity.type
_entity.pdbx_description
1 polymer ?
#
loop_
_entity_poly.entity_id
_entity_poly.type
_entity_poly.pdbx_seq_one_letter_code
_entity_poly.pdbx_strand_id
1 'polypeptide(L)'
;VGSVAYVKGKCSATGTLNILTAKQDYSLQFLYYMLKVFNFEPYKTGMAIPHIYFKDYSKAKIFCLSYSKQLRYAKMLEAIDAKLLIEQKVFISLNSQKQYLLRLMFI
;
A
#
# COMPACT_ATOMS: atom_id res chain seq x y z
N VAL A 1 1.16 -4.55 11.94
CA VAL A 1 2.47 -3.89 12.05
C VAL A 1 3.21 -4.03 10.74
N GLY A 2 3.78 -2.92 10.23
CA GLY A 2 4.47 -2.90 8.96
C GLY A 2 3.58 -2.72 7.74
N SER A 3 2.30 -2.49 7.92
CA SER A 3 1.42 -2.19 6.79
C SER A 3 1.55 -0.72 6.37
N VAL A 4 1.41 -0.49 5.07
CA VAL A 4 1.62 0.82 4.45
C VAL A 4 0.38 1.18 3.63
N ALA A 5 -0.10 2.42 3.79
CA ALA A 5 -1.23 2.93 3.03
C ALA A 5 -0.92 4.31 2.46
N TYR A 6 -1.48 4.61 1.29
CA TYR A 6 -1.37 5.91 0.64
C TYR A 6 -2.64 6.71 0.87
N VAL A 7 -2.49 7.92 1.41
CA VAL A 7 -3.62 8.79 1.75
C VAL A 7 -3.50 10.11 0.99
N LYS A 8 -4.60 10.55 0.38
CA LYS A 8 -4.68 11.83 -0.31
C LYS A 8 -5.42 12.85 0.57
N GLY A 9 -4.97 14.11 0.53
CA GLY A 9 -5.59 15.20 1.27
C GLY A 9 -5.06 15.33 2.68
N LYS A 10 -5.74 16.16 3.47
CA LYS A 10 -5.34 16.39 4.87
C LYS A 10 -5.68 15.16 5.71
N CYS A 11 -4.73 14.74 6.53
CA CYS A 11 -4.91 13.60 7.42
C CYS A 11 -4.15 13.80 8.72
N SER A 12 -4.54 13.06 9.73
CA SER A 12 -3.81 12.99 10.99
C SER A 12 -3.68 11.54 11.42
N ALA A 13 -2.66 11.27 12.22
CA ALA A 13 -2.41 9.93 12.73
C ALA A 13 -2.50 9.94 14.26
N THR A 14 -2.97 8.83 14.80
CA THR A 14 -3.05 8.62 16.25
C THR A 14 -2.34 7.33 16.62
N GLY A 15 -1.97 7.22 17.91
CA GLY A 15 -1.29 6.03 18.42
C GLY A 15 0.11 5.87 17.87
N THR A 16 0.43 4.68 17.38
CA THR A 16 1.76 4.33 16.87
C THR A 16 1.91 4.49 15.36
N LEU A 17 0.95 5.16 14.71
CA LEU A 17 1.02 5.41 13.28
C LEU A 17 2.00 6.54 12.96
N ASN A 18 2.72 6.39 11.87
CA ASN A 18 3.63 7.39 11.36
C ASN A 18 3.12 7.95 10.04
N ILE A 19 3.16 9.28 9.91
CA ILE A 19 2.85 9.95 8.64
C ILE A 19 4.18 10.30 7.98
N LEU A 20 4.34 9.82 6.74
CA LEU A 20 5.54 10.09 5.95
C LEU A 20 5.19 10.96 4.75
N THR A 21 6.06 11.92 4.48
CA THR A 21 5.96 12.78 3.31
C THR A 21 7.27 12.68 2.52
N ALA A 22 7.20 12.97 1.23
CA ALA A 22 8.39 12.97 0.38
C ALA A 22 9.02 14.35 0.36
N LYS A 23 10.37 14.38 0.34
CA LYS A 23 11.11 15.61 0.09
C LYS A 23 11.05 15.98 -1.38
N GLN A 24 11.50 17.21 -1.70
CA GLN A 24 11.62 17.67 -3.08
C GLN A 24 12.46 16.67 -3.89
N ASP A 25 12.09 16.48 -5.16
CA ASP A 25 12.73 15.54 -6.10
C ASP A 25 12.51 14.06 -5.78
N TYR A 26 11.56 13.74 -4.88
CA TYR A 26 11.16 12.37 -4.61
C TYR A 26 9.64 12.23 -4.80
N SER A 27 9.24 11.16 -5.46
CA SER A 27 7.81 10.85 -5.64
C SER A 27 7.28 10.12 -4.42
N LEU A 28 6.22 10.64 -3.81
CA LEU A 28 5.57 9.98 -2.67
C LEU A 28 4.92 8.67 -3.11
N GLN A 29 4.33 8.60 -4.31
CA GLN A 29 3.76 7.37 -4.83
C GLN A 29 4.83 6.29 -5.04
N PHE A 30 5.98 6.67 -5.58
CA PHE A 30 7.10 5.75 -5.73
C PHE A 30 7.57 5.23 -4.38
N LEU A 31 7.71 6.12 -3.40
CA LEU A 31 8.07 5.74 -2.04
C LEU A 31 7.07 4.77 -1.43
N TYR A 32 5.78 5.02 -1.64
CA TYR A 32 4.73 4.13 -1.18
C TYR A 32 4.91 2.70 -1.72
N TYR A 33 5.16 2.55 -3.02
CA TYR A 33 5.38 1.23 -3.61
C TYR A 33 6.66 0.58 -3.13
N MET A 34 7.72 1.35 -2.93
CA MET A 34 8.97 0.82 -2.38
C MET A 34 8.79 0.35 -0.95
N LEU A 35 8.03 1.08 -0.14
CA LEU A 35 7.77 0.70 1.24
C LEU A 35 6.88 -0.54 1.34
N LYS A 36 6.02 -0.80 0.36
CA LYS A 36 5.21 -2.02 0.33
C LYS A 36 6.05 -3.28 0.24
N VAL A 37 7.20 -3.21 -0.44
CA VAL A 37 8.12 -4.35 -0.56
C VAL A 37 9.25 -4.32 0.46
N PHE A 38 9.36 -3.24 1.23
CA PHE A 38 10.38 -3.09 2.26
C PHE A 38 10.12 -4.05 3.42
N ASN A 39 11.16 -4.70 3.89
CA ASN A 39 11.05 -5.62 5.02
C ASN A 39 11.25 -4.87 6.34
N PHE A 40 10.16 -4.72 7.10
CA PHE A 40 10.18 -4.07 8.40
C PHE A 40 10.48 -5.02 9.55
N GLU A 41 10.59 -6.32 9.31
CA GLU A 41 10.80 -7.30 10.38
C GLU A 41 12.02 -7.00 11.26
N PRO A 42 13.20 -6.61 10.72
CA PRO A 42 14.35 -6.28 11.56
C PRO A 42 14.13 -5.08 12.47
N TYR A 43 13.12 -4.25 12.20
CA TYR A 43 12.86 -3.02 12.93
C TYR A 43 11.71 -3.14 13.93
N LYS A 44 11.11 -4.32 14.04
CA LYS A 44 10.06 -4.56 15.04
C LYS A 44 10.66 -4.64 16.43
N THR A 45 10.04 -3.93 17.37
CA THR A 45 10.43 -3.95 18.77
C THR A 45 9.22 -4.28 19.65
N GLY A 46 9.47 -4.84 20.82
CA GLY A 46 8.44 -5.27 21.75
C GLY A 46 8.16 -6.76 21.65
N MET A 47 7.89 -7.40 22.79
CA MET A 47 7.70 -8.85 22.87
C MET A 47 6.22 -9.26 22.72
N ALA A 48 5.33 -8.56 23.41
CA ALA A 48 3.89 -8.89 23.40
C ALA A 48 3.15 -8.20 22.25
N ILE A 49 3.40 -6.90 22.07
CA ILE A 49 2.82 -6.08 21.00
C ILE A 49 3.98 -5.46 20.22
N PRO A 50 4.29 -5.96 19.01
CA PRO A 50 5.40 -5.41 18.24
C PRO A 50 5.09 -4.00 17.73
N HIS A 51 6.08 -3.14 17.78
CA HIS A 51 6.02 -1.76 17.28
C HIS A 51 7.16 -1.51 16.30
N ILE A 52 6.92 -0.58 15.35
CA ILE A 52 7.93 -0.11 14.41
C ILE A 52 8.04 1.40 14.57
N TYR A 53 9.24 1.88 14.88
CA TYR A 53 9.50 3.30 15.08
C TYR A 53 10.29 3.88 13.91
N PHE A 54 9.93 5.10 13.51
CA PHE A 54 10.62 5.79 12.42
C PHE A 54 12.11 5.94 12.69
N LYS A 55 12.51 6.23 13.93
CA LYS A 55 13.92 6.36 14.30
C LYS A 55 14.74 5.12 13.97
N ASP A 56 14.12 3.94 13.98
CA ASP A 56 14.81 2.68 13.75
C ASP A 56 15.00 2.40 12.27
N TYR A 57 14.02 2.70 11.41
CA TYR A 57 14.12 2.44 9.98
C TYR A 57 14.45 3.66 9.13
N SER A 58 14.49 4.86 9.72
CA SER A 58 14.72 6.12 8.97
C SER A 58 16.07 6.17 8.25
N LYS A 59 17.05 5.42 8.73
CA LYS A 59 18.38 5.35 8.12
C LYS A 59 18.54 4.20 7.14
N ALA A 60 17.51 3.37 6.96
CA ALA A 60 17.56 2.27 6.02
C ALA A 60 17.68 2.81 4.59
N LYS A 61 18.45 2.11 3.77
CA LYS A 61 18.63 2.47 2.37
C LYS A 61 17.71 1.67 1.49
N ILE A 62 17.05 2.37 0.57
CA ILE A 62 16.23 1.73 -0.46
C ILE A 62 16.75 2.12 -1.83
N PHE A 63 16.45 1.28 -2.82
CA PHE A 63 16.80 1.58 -4.19
C PHE A 63 15.99 2.78 -4.68
N CYS A 64 16.68 3.79 -5.20
CA CYS A 64 16.04 5.01 -5.65
C CYS A 64 16.48 5.37 -7.06
N LEU A 65 15.50 5.56 -7.94
CA LEU A 65 15.71 5.97 -9.32
C LEU A 65 15.73 7.50 -9.42
N SER A 66 16.12 8.02 -10.60
CA SER A 66 15.97 9.45 -10.87
C SER A 66 14.50 9.86 -10.77
N TYR A 67 14.23 11.14 -10.50
CA TYR A 67 12.86 11.61 -10.28
C TYR A 67 11.93 11.32 -11.47
N SER A 68 12.40 11.52 -12.69
CA SER A 68 11.60 11.22 -13.88
C SER A 68 11.24 9.74 -13.98
N LYS A 69 12.18 8.85 -13.66
CA LYS A 69 11.92 7.41 -13.64
C LYS A 69 11.00 7.02 -12.48
N GLN A 70 11.13 7.66 -11.33
CA GLN A 70 10.22 7.45 -10.21
C GLN A 70 8.78 7.73 -10.61
N LEU A 71 8.53 8.87 -11.27
CA LEU A 71 7.19 9.24 -11.74
C LEU A 71 6.66 8.24 -12.75
N ARG A 72 7.49 7.82 -13.68
CA ARG A 72 7.11 6.88 -14.74
C ARG A 72 6.70 5.53 -14.15
N TYR A 73 7.49 4.96 -13.26
CA TYR A 73 7.17 3.67 -12.65
C TYR A 73 6.00 3.76 -11.70
N ALA A 74 5.87 4.87 -10.96
CA ALA A 74 4.71 5.09 -10.10
C ALA A 74 3.41 5.10 -10.89
N LYS A 75 3.39 5.76 -12.06
CA LYS A 75 2.21 5.74 -12.94
C LYS A 75 1.88 4.36 -13.46
N MET A 76 2.89 3.59 -13.84
CA MET A 76 2.69 2.21 -14.31
C MET A 76 2.08 1.34 -13.22
N LEU A 77 2.60 1.42 -12.01
CA LEU A 77 2.10 0.64 -10.88
C LEU A 77 0.69 1.08 -10.46
N GLU A 78 0.41 2.38 -10.50
CA GLU A 78 -0.92 2.90 -10.22
C GLU A 78 -1.94 2.39 -11.25
N ALA A 79 -1.57 2.33 -12.53
CA ALA A 79 -2.44 1.79 -13.56
C ALA A 79 -2.73 0.30 -13.35
N ILE A 80 -1.73 -0.47 -12.94
CA ILE A 80 -1.91 -1.89 -12.61
C ILE A 80 -2.84 -2.06 -11.43
N ASP A 81 -2.65 -1.27 -10.37
CA ASP A 81 -3.52 -1.33 -9.19
C ASP A 81 -4.98 -0.98 -9.54
N ALA A 82 -5.19 0.03 -10.38
CA ALA A 82 -6.53 0.40 -10.84
C ALA A 82 -7.20 -0.74 -11.60
N LYS A 83 -6.46 -1.42 -12.48
CA LYS A 83 -6.97 -2.55 -13.23
C LYS A 83 -7.30 -3.72 -12.32
N LEU A 84 -6.45 -4.03 -11.37
CA LEU A 84 -6.72 -5.08 -10.39
C LEU A 84 -7.99 -4.81 -9.59
N LEU A 85 -8.21 -3.57 -9.18
CA LEU A 85 -9.40 -3.19 -8.43
C LEU A 85 -10.66 -3.40 -9.27
N ILE A 86 -10.64 -3.03 -10.56
CA ILE A 86 -11.77 -3.23 -11.48
C ILE A 86 -12.06 -4.73 -11.63
N GLU A 87 -11.05 -5.54 -11.83
CA GLU A 87 -11.22 -6.99 -12.00
C GLU A 87 -11.74 -7.65 -10.73
N GLN A 88 -11.32 -7.19 -9.56
CA GLN A 88 -11.87 -7.67 -8.29
C GLN A 88 -13.35 -7.36 -8.15
N LYS A 89 -13.79 -6.15 -8.55
CA LYS A 89 -15.21 -5.78 -8.54
C LYS A 89 -16.02 -6.63 -9.49
N VAL A 90 -15.52 -6.90 -10.69
CA VAL A 90 -16.17 -7.78 -11.66
C VAL A 90 -16.30 -9.19 -11.10
N PHE A 91 -15.26 -9.72 -10.50
CA PHE A 91 -15.29 -11.05 -9.88
C PHE A 91 -16.36 -11.16 -8.79
N ILE A 92 -16.45 -10.16 -7.91
CA ILE A 92 -17.46 -10.13 -6.85
C ILE A 92 -18.86 -10.09 -7.45
N SER A 93 -19.08 -9.28 -8.49
CA SER A 93 -20.36 -9.16 -9.17
C SER A 93 -20.79 -10.49 -9.82
N LEU A 94 -19.87 -11.14 -10.53
CA LEU A 94 -20.12 -12.43 -11.15
C LEU A 94 -20.44 -13.52 -10.13
N ASN A 95 -19.74 -13.51 -9.02
CA ASN A 95 -19.97 -14.45 -7.94
C ASN A 95 -21.36 -14.26 -7.31
N SER A 96 -21.79 -13.02 -7.14
CA SER A 96 -23.13 -12.70 -6.65
C SER A 96 -24.22 -13.19 -7.61
N GLN A 97 -24.02 -13.00 -8.92
CA GLN A 97 -24.95 -13.50 -9.95
C GLN A 97 -25.01 -15.02 -9.92
N LYS A 98 -23.89 -15.68 -9.77
CA LYS A 98 -23.85 -17.14 -9.65
C LYS A 98 -24.68 -17.62 -8.46
N GLN A 99 -24.53 -16.99 -7.30
CA GLN A 99 -25.28 -17.34 -6.10
C GLN A 99 -26.78 -17.15 -6.30
N TYR A 100 -27.17 -16.05 -6.94
CA TYR A 100 -28.58 -15.79 -7.25
C TYR A 100 -29.18 -16.88 -8.14
N LEU A 101 -28.49 -17.27 -9.21
CA LEU A 101 -28.94 -18.31 -10.12
C LEU A 101 -29.05 -19.66 -9.43
N LEU A 102 -28.10 -20.00 -8.58
CA LEU A 102 -28.13 -21.24 -7.81
C LEU A 102 -29.35 -21.29 -6.89
N ARG A 103 -29.70 -20.17 -6.25
CA ARG A 103 -30.90 -20.09 -5.41
C ARG A 103 -32.18 -20.33 -6.22
N LEU A 104 -32.26 -19.77 -7.43
CA LEU A 104 -33.43 -19.96 -8.29
C LEU A 104 -33.58 -21.41 -8.77
N MET A 105 -32.44 -22.07 -9.00
CA MET A 105 -32.45 -23.45 -9.49
C MET A 105 -32.83 -24.48 -8.43
N PHE A 106 -32.55 -24.19 -7.16
CA PHE A 106 -32.72 -25.15 -6.05
C PHE A 106 -33.79 -24.73 -5.04
N ILE A 107 -34.72 -23.87 -5.43
CA ILE A 107 -35.86 -23.52 -4.60
C ILE A 107 -36.93 -24.62 -4.72
#